data_e85bc5a11f40912548b6a26093a60fb6
#
_entry.id   e85bc5a11f40912548b6a26093a60fb6
#
_cell.length_a   1.000
_cell.length_b   1.000
_cell.length_c   1.000
_cell.angle_alpha   90.00
_cell.angle_beta   90.00
_cell.angle_gamma   90.00
#
_symmetry.space_group_name_H-M   'P 1'
#
loop_
_entity.id
_entity.type
_entity.pdbx_description
1 polymer ?
#
loop_
_entity_poly.entity_id
_entity_poly.type
_entity_poly.pdbx_seq_one_letter_code
_entity_poly.pdbx_strand_id
1 'polypeptide(L)'
;MINWLSNKIDYKKESASPPPQELWKFILWSCGGTWKFIFLGAAASTLAGSFEMITTIALGWVVDAAQVADDRTFFFNINQLLLFFCVLIFLFFRPLSFCLSALFQAVLGPKILNMTLLRLHKWTLGQSVSFFDNDFAGRIAQKQLQTANSLSTLITDFLQTGVYA
;
A
#
# COMPACT_ATOMS: atom_id res chain seq x y z
N MET A 1 16.11 4.98 4.64
CA MET A 1 14.68 5.08 5.00
C MET A 1 14.01 3.69 5.00
N ILE A 2 14.17 2.88 3.96
CA ILE A 2 13.57 1.53 3.84
C ILE A 2 13.99 0.60 4.99
N ASN A 3 15.28 0.56 5.34
CA ASN A 3 15.79 -0.28 6.43
C ASN A 3 15.24 0.11 7.82
N TRP A 4 14.94 1.39 8.04
CA TRP A 4 14.37 1.85 9.30
C TRP A 4 12.91 1.40 9.47
N LEU A 5 12.09 1.54 8.41
CA LEU A 5 10.71 1.02 8.36
C LEU A 5 10.69 -0.51 8.46
N SER A 6 11.60 -1.17 7.75
CA SER A 6 11.73 -2.61 7.77
C SER A 6 12.06 -3.17 9.17
N ASN A 7 12.92 -2.51 9.95
CA ASN A 7 13.30 -2.97 11.30
C ASN A 7 12.22 -2.72 12.35
N LYS A 8 11.31 -1.77 12.15
CA LYS A 8 10.21 -1.53 13.09
C LYS A 8 9.07 -2.54 13.00
N ILE A 9 8.97 -3.25 11.88
CA ILE A 9 7.98 -4.31 11.71
C ILE A 9 8.62 -5.62 12.14
N ASP A 10 8.32 -6.06 13.35
CA ASP A 10 8.82 -7.35 13.87
C ASP A 10 8.00 -8.51 13.26
N TYR A 11 8.54 -9.08 12.18
CA TYR A 11 7.94 -10.23 11.49
C TYR A 11 8.07 -11.54 12.29
N LYS A 12 8.93 -11.55 13.33
CA LYS A 12 9.12 -12.72 14.19
C LYS A 12 8.12 -12.79 15.34
N LYS A 13 7.28 -11.74 15.53
CA LYS A 13 6.30 -11.73 16.60
C LYS A 13 5.34 -12.90 16.43
N GLU A 14 5.47 -13.84 17.35
CA GLU A 14 4.73 -15.10 17.36
C GLU A 14 3.23 -14.83 17.56
N SER A 15 2.40 -15.44 16.74
CA SER A 15 0.99 -15.64 17.10
C SER A 15 0.90 -17.01 17.77
N ALA A 16 0.58 -17.02 19.05
CA ALA A 16 0.39 -18.25 19.82
C ALA A 16 -0.89 -19.02 19.45
N SER A 17 -1.75 -18.45 18.61
CA SER A 17 -3.03 -19.03 18.24
C SER A 17 -2.98 -19.75 16.90
N PRO A 18 -3.73 -20.87 16.72
CA PRO A 18 -3.86 -21.55 15.44
C PRO A 18 -4.51 -20.61 14.39
N PRO A 19 -4.25 -20.81 13.08
CA PRO A 19 -4.86 -20.02 12.03
C PRO A 19 -6.38 -20.16 12.07
N PRO A 20 -7.15 -19.05 12.11
CA PRO A 20 -8.59 -19.09 12.11
C PRO A 20 -9.14 -19.61 10.77
N GLN A 21 -10.28 -20.29 10.79
CA GLN A 21 -10.96 -20.79 9.59
C GLN A 21 -11.73 -19.72 8.83
N GLU A 22 -12.16 -18.65 9.51
CA GLU A 22 -12.88 -17.54 8.90
C GLU A 22 -11.91 -16.57 8.21
N LEU A 23 -12.23 -16.16 6.98
CA LEU A 23 -11.39 -15.30 6.16
C LEU A 23 -11.00 -13.98 6.86
N TRP A 24 -11.97 -13.28 7.44
CA TRP A 24 -11.73 -12.01 8.13
C TRP A 24 -10.82 -12.16 9.35
N LYS A 25 -11.06 -13.18 10.16
CA LYS A 25 -10.22 -13.49 11.32
C LYS A 25 -8.82 -13.90 10.89
N PHE A 26 -8.69 -14.59 9.75
CA PHE A 26 -7.40 -14.98 9.19
C PHE A 26 -6.61 -13.74 8.73
N ILE A 27 -7.23 -12.79 8.03
CA ILE A 27 -6.59 -11.52 7.63
C ILE A 27 -6.11 -10.75 8.87
N LEU A 28 -6.98 -10.62 9.89
CA LEU A 28 -6.65 -9.95 11.15
C LEU A 28 -5.49 -10.64 11.88
N TRP A 29 -5.51 -11.96 11.92
CA TRP A 29 -4.46 -12.76 12.53
C TRP A 29 -3.13 -12.63 11.76
N SER A 30 -3.16 -12.70 10.45
CA SER A 30 -1.97 -12.58 9.59
C SER A 30 -1.33 -11.20 9.64
N CYS A 31 -2.13 -10.13 9.74
CA CYS A 31 -1.68 -8.75 9.83
C CYS A 31 -1.37 -8.30 11.26
N GLY A 32 -1.53 -9.18 12.26
CA GLY A 32 -1.30 -8.86 13.66
C GLY A 32 0.09 -8.26 13.91
N GLY A 33 0.14 -7.03 14.42
CA GLY A 33 1.37 -6.27 14.65
C GLY A 33 1.76 -5.27 13.54
N THR A 34 1.16 -5.36 12.35
CA THR A 34 1.47 -4.45 11.21
C THR A 34 0.38 -3.42 10.92
N TRP A 35 -0.74 -3.45 11.66
CA TRP A 35 -1.90 -2.58 11.43
C TRP A 35 -1.55 -1.10 11.34
N LYS A 36 -0.68 -0.60 12.22
CA LYS A 36 -0.25 0.81 12.22
C LYS A 36 0.40 1.20 10.89
N PHE A 37 1.19 0.30 10.31
CA PHE A 37 1.88 0.54 9.04
C PHE A 37 0.92 0.42 7.85
N ILE A 38 -0.07 -0.48 7.92
CA ILE A 38 -1.14 -0.59 6.92
C ILE A 38 -1.98 0.69 6.90
N PHE A 39 -2.41 1.20 8.06
CA PHE A 39 -3.15 2.47 8.14
C PHE A 39 -2.31 3.66 7.66
N LEU A 40 -1.03 3.70 8.01
CA LEU A 40 -0.13 4.77 7.56
C LEU A 40 0.09 4.71 6.04
N GLY A 41 0.24 3.50 5.49
CA GLY A 41 0.31 3.27 4.05
C GLY A 41 -0.98 3.67 3.33
N ALA A 42 -2.15 3.32 3.88
CA ALA A 42 -3.45 3.72 3.35
C ALA A 42 -3.61 5.25 3.36
N ALA A 43 -3.24 5.92 4.45
CA ALA A 43 -3.27 7.38 4.53
C ALA A 43 -2.34 8.03 3.49
N ALA A 44 -1.12 7.50 3.30
CA ALA A 44 -0.20 7.99 2.28
C ALA A 44 -0.76 7.80 0.86
N SER A 45 -1.41 6.66 0.58
CA SER A 45 -2.04 6.38 -0.71
C SER A 45 -3.24 7.31 -0.97
N THR A 46 -4.09 7.54 0.04
CA THR A 46 -5.22 8.47 -0.07
C THR A 46 -4.74 9.90 -0.31
N LEU A 47 -3.67 10.33 0.35
CA LEU A 47 -3.05 11.63 0.08
C LEU A 47 -2.54 11.74 -1.36
N ALA A 48 -1.90 10.70 -1.88
CA ALA A 48 -1.43 10.67 -3.26
C ALA A 48 -2.60 10.81 -4.26
N GLY A 49 -3.70 10.08 -4.05
CA GLY A 49 -4.93 10.20 -4.85
C GLY A 49 -5.58 11.59 -4.75
N SER A 50 -5.61 12.18 -3.54
CA SER A 50 -6.12 13.55 -3.36
C SER A 50 -5.32 14.59 -4.14
N PHE A 51 -3.99 14.47 -4.19
CA PHE A 51 -3.15 15.34 -5.01
C PHE A 51 -3.38 15.15 -6.52
N GLU A 52 -3.69 13.93 -6.95
CA GLU A 52 -4.08 13.65 -8.35
C GLU A 52 -5.36 14.40 -8.72
N MET A 53 -6.39 14.36 -7.88
CA MET A 53 -7.65 15.10 -8.09
C MET A 53 -7.42 16.61 -8.09
N ILE A 54 -6.64 17.13 -7.13
CA ILE A 54 -6.31 18.57 -7.06
C ILE A 54 -5.58 19.01 -8.33
N THR A 55 -4.66 18.19 -8.84
CA THR A 55 -3.93 18.49 -10.08
C THR A 55 -4.87 18.58 -11.28
N THR A 56 -5.84 17.66 -11.38
CA THR A 56 -6.84 17.67 -12.47
C THR A 56 -7.70 18.92 -12.42
N ILE A 57 -8.18 19.32 -11.24
CA ILE A 57 -8.98 20.54 -11.03
C ILE A 57 -8.14 21.80 -11.36
N ALA A 58 -6.89 21.85 -10.90
CA ALA A 58 -5.99 22.95 -11.16
C ALA A 58 -5.70 23.15 -12.65
N LEU A 59 -5.53 22.04 -13.40
CA LEU A 59 -5.40 22.08 -14.85
C LEU A 59 -6.66 22.65 -15.53
N GLY A 60 -7.86 22.25 -15.06
CA GLY A 60 -9.12 22.82 -15.54
C GLY A 60 -9.15 24.32 -15.37
N TRP A 61 -8.81 24.83 -14.19
CA TRP A 61 -8.77 26.29 -13.94
C TRP A 61 -7.76 27.03 -14.82
N VAL A 62 -6.60 26.43 -15.09
CA VAL A 62 -5.61 27.03 -16.00
C VAL A 62 -6.15 27.11 -17.42
N VAL A 63 -6.82 26.05 -17.90
CA VAL A 63 -7.43 26.02 -19.24
C VAL A 63 -8.55 27.05 -19.34
N ASP A 64 -9.45 27.14 -18.35
CA ASP A 64 -10.55 28.10 -18.34
C ASP A 64 -10.01 29.54 -18.33
N ALA A 65 -9.00 29.81 -17.50
CA ALA A 65 -8.36 31.13 -17.46
C ALA A 65 -7.67 31.48 -18.78
N ALA A 66 -7.07 30.51 -19.48
CA ALA A 66 -6.43 30.72 -20.76
C ALA A 66 -7.45 31.01 -21.89
N GLN A 67 -8.66 30.46 -21.81
CA GLN A 67 -9.73 30.72 -22.81
C GLN A 67 -10.30 32.13 -22.68
N VAL A 68 -10.32 32.71 -21.48
CA VAL A 68 -10.86 34.07 -21.21
C VAL A 68 -9.81 35.16 -21.47
N ALA A 69 -8.53 34.81 -21.49
CA ALA A 69 -7.45 35.76 -21.67
C ALA A 69 -7.27 36.13 -23.17
N ASP A 70 -7.58 37.36 -23.50
CA ASP A 70 -7.48 37.92 -24.87
C ASP A 70 -6.02 38.15 -25.31
N ASP A 71 -5.09 38.29 -24.35
CA ASP A 71 -3.66 38.52 -24.58
C ASP A 71 -2.81 37.68 -23.63
N ARG A 72 -1.68 37.13 -24.13
CA ARG A 72 -0.72 36.34 -23.35
C ARG A 72 -0.13 37.10 -22.17
N THR A 73 0.09 38.38 -22.32
CA THR A 73 0.61 39.25 -21.25
C THR A 73 -0.39 39.40 -20.10
N PHE A 74 -1.68 39.50 -20.42
CA PHE A 74 -2.75 39.61 -19.45
C PHE A 74 -2.88 38.31 -18.62
N PHE A 75 -2.81 37.14 -19.27
CA PHE A 75 -2.86 35.84 -18.60
C PHE A 75 -1.72 35.66 -17.57
N PHE A 76 -0.49 35.97 -17.98
CA PHE A 76 0.69 35.85 -17.10
C PHE A 76 0.68 36.85 -15.94
N ASN A 77 0.21 38.07 -16.13
CA ASN A 77 0.21 39.10 -15.10
C ASN A 77 -0.87 38.84 -14.03
N ILE A 78 -2.07 38.44 -14.41
CA ILE A 78 -3.18 38.29 -13.46
C ILE A 78 -3.16 36.92 -12.80
N ASN A 79 -2.78 35.86 -13.54
CA ASN A 79 -2.81 34.49 -13.05
C ASN A 79 -1.44 33.95 -12.65
N GLN A 80 -0.42 34.79 -12.50
CA GLN A 80 0.93 34.39 -12.15
C GLN A 80 1.00 33.59 -10.84
N LEU A 81 0.23 33.98 -9.83
CA LEU A 81 0.17 33.28 -8.55
C LEU A 81 -0.46 31.91 -8.70
N LEU A 82 -1.55 31.78 -9.45
CA LEU A 82 -2.23 30.52 -9.75
C LEU A 82 -1.29 29.57 -10.51
N LEU A 83 -0.61 30.06 -11.54
CA LEU A 83 0.37 29.27 -12.29
C LEU A 83 1.51 28.79 -11.38
N PHE A 84 2.02 29.66 -10.51
CA PHE A 84 3.08 29.29 -9.56
C PHE A 84 2.62 28.15 -8.63
N PHE A 85 1.42 28.23 -8.05
CA PHE A 85 0.87 27.16 -7.21
C PHE A 85 0.65 25.86 -7.99
N CYS A 86 0.12 25.93 -9.23
CA CYS A 86 -0.05 24.76 -10.09
C CYS A 86 1.28 24.05 -10.37
N VAL A 87 2.31 24.83 -10.72
CA VAL A 87 3.66 24.30 -10.98
C VAL A 87 4.24 23.65 -9.72
N LEU A 88 4.08 24.29 -8.56
CA LEU A 88 4.58 23.77 -7.28
C LEU A 88 3.90 22.47 -6.88
N ILE A 89 2.58 22.38 -7.03
CA ILE A 89 1.81 21.14 -6.76
C ILE A 89 2.24 20.04 -7.73
N PHE A 90 2.28 20.33 -9.02
CA PHE A 90 2.59 19.35 -10.06
C PHE A 90 4.03 18.83 -9.98
N LEU A 91 5.00 19.71 -9.74
CA LEU A 91 6.42 19.38 -9.81
C LEU A 91 6.95 18.79 -8.50
N PHE A 92 6.44 19.20 -7.35
CA PHE A 92 6.96 18.81 -6.03
C PHE A 92 6.00 17.92 -5.24
N PHE A 93 4.77 18.37 -5.00
CA PHE A 93 3.86 17.67 -4.09
C PHE A 93 3.34 16.34 -4.66
N ARG A 94 2.97 16.33 -5.94
CA ARG A 94 2.49 15.13 -6.61
C ARG A 94 3.54 14.01 -6.63
N PRO A 95 4.76 14.19 -7.16
CA PRO A 95 5.76 13.11 -7.16
C PRO A 95 6.22 12.72 -5.76
N LEU A 96 6.24 13.64 -4.79
CA LEU A 96 6.60 13.35 -3.41
C LEU A 96 5.58 12.42 -2.75
N SER A 97 4.28 12.68 -2.90
CA SER A 97 3.21 11.84 -2.35
C SER A 97 3.17 10.46 -3.01
N PHE A 98 3.38 10.39 -4.32
CA PHE A 98 3.51 9.13 -5.05
C PHE A 98 4.71 8.30 -4.57
N CYS A 99 5.87 8.93 -4.41
CA CYS A 99 7.08 8.28 -3.90
C CYS A 99 6.86 7.74 -2.48
N LEU A 100 6.19 8.50 -1.62
CA LEU A 100 5.87 8.07 -0.27
C LEU A 100 4.94 6.84 -0.27
N SER A 101 3.87 6.86 -1.06
CA SER A 101 2.95 5.73 -1.23
C SER A 101 3.67 4.48 -1.75
N ALA A 102 4.50 4.63 -2.79
CA ALA A 102 5.27 3.54 -3.38
C ALA A 102 6.26 2.92 -2.38
N LEU A 103 6.90 3.73 -1.52
CA LEU A 103 7.78 3.23 -0.46
C LEU A 103 7.04 2.36 0.55
N PHE A 104 5.83 2.76 0.98
CA PHE A 104 5.02 1.94 1.88
C PHE A 104 4.62 0.62 1.25
N GLN A 105 4.19 0.62 -0.01
CA GLN A 105 3.81 -0.58 -0.74
C GLN A 105 5.00 -1.53 -0.92
N ALA A 106 6.16 -1.01 -1.31
CA ALA A 106 7.39 -1.80 -1.51
C ALA A 106 7.88 -2.47 -0.21
N VAL A 107 7.60 -1.89 0.97
CA VAL A 107 7.99 -2.45 2.25
C VAL A 107 6.93 -3.39 2.80
N LEU A 108 5.65 -3.02 2.72
CA LEU A 108 4.55 -3.78 3.33
C LEU A 108 4.30 -5.11 2.63
N GLY A 109 4.29 -5.15 1.29
CA GLY A 109 4.03 -6.37 0.53
C GLY A 109 4.92 -7.54 0.94
N PRO A 110 6.25 -7.45 0.77
CA PRO A 110 7.17 -8.52 1.16
C PRO A 110 7.15 -8.86 2.65
N LYS A 111 6.89 -7.87 3.52
CA LYS A 111 6.81 -8.10 4.97
C LYS A 111 5.59 -8.91 5.36
N ILE A 112 4.43 -8.61 4.80
CA ILE A 112 3.18 -9.35 5.04
C ILE A 112 3.31 -10.77 4.50
N LEU A 113 3.88 -10.93 3.29
CA LEU A 113 4.18 -12.22 2.70
C LEU A 113 5.01 -13.10 3.66
N ASN A 114 6.17 -12.59 4.08
CA ASN A 114 7.10 -13.33 4.91
C ASN A 114 6.51 -13.63 6.30
N MET A 115 5.79 -12.68 6.89
CA MET A 115 5.15 -12.85 8.20
C MET A 115 4.06 -13.92 8.15
N THR A 116 3.21 -13.90 7.14
CA THR A 116 2.15 -14.89 6.96
C THR A 116 2.74 -16.27 6.70
N LEU A 117 3.75 -16.36 5.83
CA LEU A 117 4.43 -17.61 5.52
C LEU A 117 5.10 -18.22 6.75
N LEU A 118 5.82 -17.43 7.54
CA LEU A 118 6.46 -17.88 8.78
C LEU A 118 5.44 -18.39 9.80
N ARG A 119 4.32 -17.70 9.98
CA ARG A 119 3.26 -18.11 10.90
C ARG A 119 2.61 -19.44 10.48
N LEU A 120 2.26 -19.56 9.18
CA LEU A 120 1.72 -20.80 8.63
C LEU A 120 2.71 -21.94 8.72
N HIS A 121 3.96 -21.71 8.37
CA HIS A 121 5.01 -22.72 8.45
C HIS A 121 5.23 -23.21 9.88
N LYS A 122 5.33 -22.31 10.84
CA LYS A 122 5.49 -22.64 12.26
C LYS A 122 4.29 -23.45 12.79
N TRP A 123 3.07 -23.09 12.41
CA TRP A 123 1.88 -23.86 12.77
C TRP A 123 1.92 -25.26 12.17
N THR A 124 2.29 -25.41 10.91
CA THR A 124 2.39 -26.70 10.22
C THR A 124 3.44 -27.60 10.84
N LEU A 125 4.60 -27.06 11.21
CA LEU A 125 5.65 -27.84 11.91
C LEU A 125 5.21 -28.39 13.28
N GLY A 126 4.20 -27.81 13.88
CA GLY A 126 3.61 -28.29 15.14
C GLY A 126 2.55 -29.38 14.97
N GLN A 127 2.24 -29.80 13.73
CA GLN A 127 1.23 -30.85 13.47
C GLN A 127 1.82 -32.25 13.66
N SER A 128 0.93 -33.22 13.88
CA SER A 128 1.30 -34.64 14.00
C SER A 128 1.77 -35.23 12.67
N VAL A 129 2.53 -36.33 12.73
CA VAL A 129 2.98 -37.08 11.53
C VAL A 129 1.80 -37.50 10.67
N SER A 130 0.69 -37.92 11.25
CA SER A 130 -0.53 -38.33 10.54
C SER A 130 -1.15 -37.20 9.69
N PHE A 131 -0.89 -35.94 10.01
CA PHE A 131 -1.28 -34.79 9.19
C PHE A 131 -0.55 -34.77 7.83
N PHE A 132 0.71 -35.17 7.83
CA PHE A 132 1.54 -35.22 6.62
C PHE A 132 1.30 -36.51 5.80
N ASP A 133 0.84 -37.57 6.43
CA ASP A 133 0.49 -38.84 5.73
C ASP A 133 -0.77 -38.65 4.84
N ASN A 134 -1.68 -37.78 5.24
CA ASN A 134 -2.92 -37.50 4.53
C ASN A 134 -2.79 -36.51 3.36
N ASP A 135 -1.71 -35.72 3.32
CA ASP A 135 -1.49 -34.74 2.24
C ASP A 135 0.01 -34.65 1.88
N PHE A 136 0.29 -34.58 0.59
CA PHE A 136 1.67 -34.50 0.11
C PHE A 136 2.36 -33.22 0.59
N ALA A 137 3.53 -33.35 1.23
CA ALA A 137 4.25 -32.23 1.86
C ALA A 137 4.48 -31.05 0.89
N GLY A 138 4.75 -31.33 -0.39
CA GLY A 138 4.86 -30.32 -1.44
C GLY A 138 3.57 -29.55 -1.70
N ARG A 139 2.42 -30.22 -1.63
CA ARG A 139 1.09 -29.59 -1.78
C ARG A 139 0.76 -28.65 -0.62
N ILE A 140 1.13 -29.07 0.60
CA ILE A 140 0.97 -28.21 1.81
C ILE A 140 1.81 -26.93 1.67
N ALA A 141 3.09 -27.09 1.30
CA ALA A 141 4.00 -25.95 1.11
C ALA A 141 3.49 -24.99 0.01
N GLN A 142 3.00 -25.54 -1.10
CA GLN A 142 2.44 -24.74 -2.19
C GLN A 142 1.19 -23.96 -1.77
N LYS A 143 0.27 -24.59 -1.02
CA LYS A 143 -0.91 -23.91 -0.47
C LYS A 143 -0.55 -22.78 0.47
N GLN A 144 0.46 -22.97 1.34
CA GLN A 144 0.94 -21.93 2.25
C GLN A 144 1.50 -20.74 1.47
N LEU A 145 2.36 -20.99 0.49
CA LEU A 145 2.95 -19.94 -0.35
C LEU A 145 1.88 -19.19 -1.14
N GLN A 146 0.93 -19.89 -1.74
CA GLN A 146 -0.18 -19.30 -2.47
C GLN A 146 -1.05 -18.42 -1.56
N THR A 147 -1.38 -18.90 -0.36
CA THR A 147 -2.17 -18.14 0.62
C THR A 147 -1.43 -16.87 1.06
N ALA A 148 -0.13 -16.97 1.35
CA ALA A 148 0.69 -15.82 1.74
C ALA A 148 0.82 -14.79 0.61
N ASN A 149 1.01 -15.24 -0.64
CA ASN A 149 1.04 -14.36 -1.81
C ASN A 149 -0.30 -13.66 -2.02
N SER A 150 -1.41 -14.40 -2.03
CA SER A 150 -2.75 -13.84 -2.22
C SER A 150 -3.09 -12.79 -1.16
N LEU A 151 -2.72 -13.03 0.10
CA LEU A 151 -2.92 -12.05 1.18
C LEU A 151 -2.06 -10.80 0.98
N SER A 152 -0.79 -10.97 0.63
CA SER A 152 0.11 -9.85 0.33
C SER A 152 -0.42 -8.99 -0.82
N THR A 153 -0.85 -9.62 -1.90
CA THR A 153 -1.44 -8.94 -3.06
C THR A 153 -2.72 -8.20 -2.67
N LEU A 154 -3.64 -8.86 -1.95
CA LEU A 154 -4.90 -8.23 -1.50
C LEU A 154 -4.66 -6.95 -0.70
N ILE A 155 -3.70 -6.97 0.23
CA ILE A 155 -3.39 -5.79 1.04
C ILE A 155 -2.70 -4.71 0.21
N THR A 156 -1.81 -5.09 -0.71
CA THR A 156 -1.12 -4.14 -1.58
C THR A 156 -2.11 -3.48 -2.54
N ASP A 157 -3.04 -4.25 -3.11
CA ASP A 157 -4.10 -3.74 -3.99
C ASP A 157 -5.05 -2.80 -3.24
N PHE A 158 -5.40 -3.15 -1.99
CA PHE A 158 -6.18 -2.27 -1.13
C PHE A 158 -5.49 -0.92 -0.89
N LEU A 159 -4.18 -0.92 -0.65
CA LEU A 159 -3.39 0.30 -0.51
C LEU A 159 -3.30 1.08 -1.83
N GLN A 160 -3.22 0.37 -2.95
CA GLN A 160 -3.12 0.98 -4.28
C GLN A 160 -4.44 1.60 -4.73
N THR A 161 -5.58 0.98 -4.40
CA THR A 161 -6.91 1.51 -4.75
C THR A 161 -7.12 2.93 -4.19
N GLY A 162 -6.56 3.24 -3.01
CA GLY A 162 -6.59 4.61 -2.46
C GLY A 162 -5.89 5.67 -3.31
N VAL A 163 -5.06 5.28 -4.29
CA VAL A 163 -4.40 6.19 -5.24
C VAL A 163 -5.28 6.43 -6.48
N TYR A 164 -6.09 5.43 -6.88
CA TYR A 164 -6.84 5.46 -8.14
C TYR A 164 -8.35 5.72 -7.94
N ALA A 165 -8.81 5.79 -6.69
CA ALA A 165 -10.21 6.15 -6.36
C ALA A 165 -10.40 7.65 -6.20
#